data_1c113d2f504a6c6959107be86afb0796
#
_entry.id   1c113d2f504a6c6959107be86afb0796
#
_cell.length_a   1.000
_cell.length_b   1.000
_cell.length_c   1.000
_cell.angle_alpha   90.00
_cell.angle_beta   90.00
_cell.angle_gamma   90.00
#
_symmetry.space_group_name_H-M   'P 1'
#
loop_
_entity.id
_entity.type
_entity.pdbx_description
1 polymer ?
#
loop_
_entity_poly.entity_id
_entity_poly.type
_entity_poly.pdbx_seq_one_letter_code
_entity_poly.pdbx_strand_id
1 'polypeptide(L)'
;GLDILVATPGRLYDLAVSRVLQLKSIQKLVIDEVDVMLDLGFRHQLLNIFHLLPERRQNIMFSATMTEDIEDLIAKFFILSEKISVALSGTPLENITQSSYAVPNFYTKVNLLIHLLKNATTFKKVLVFVSNKRSADRLFEELQESYNEEICVIHSNKTQNYRLRSMEQFREGFNRILVATDVMARGLDIDNVSHVINFDTPAYPENYMHRIGRTARADTKGVALTLVNEDDMYKFDRIEQLIERKVQRIKLPESMGDGPVWNTRSSGKRVGRPFNK
;
A
#
# COMPACT_ATOMS: atom_id res chain seq x y z
N GLY A 1 -10.41 -34.14 7.21
CA GLY A 1 -10.93 -32.81 6.88
C GLY A 1 -10.03 -31.74 7.46
N LEU A 2 -10.23 -30.51 7.07
CA LEU A 2 -9.54 -29.35 7.64
C LEU A 2 -10.55 -28.57 8.49
N ASP A 3 -10.13 -28.14 9.68
CA ASP A 3 -10.96 -27.33 10.56
C ASP A 3 -10.91 -25.84 10.18
N ILE A 4 -9.78 -25.40 9.60
CA ILE A 4 -9.56 -24.04 9.16
C ILE A 4 -8.98 -24.04 7.75
N LEU A 5 -9.54 -23.22 6.88
CA LEU A 5 -9.05 -22.99 5.53
C LEU A 5 -8.75 -21.51 5.33
N VAL A 6 -7.53 -21.20 4.90
CA VAL A 6 -7.11 -19.84 4.51
C VAL A 6 -6.83 -19.82 3.00
N ALA A 7 -7.45 -18.90 2.29
CA ALA A 7 -7.31 -18.80 0.84
C ALA A 7 -7.52 -17.36 0.33
N THR A 8 -6.97 -17.08 -0.84
CA THR A 8 -7.33 -15.87 -1.61
C THR A 8 -8.64 -16.10 -2.36
N PRO A 9 -9.44 -15.05 -2.64
CA PRO A 9 -10.76 -15.18 -3.25
C PRO A 9 -10.75 -15.96 -4.57
N GLY A 10 -9.83 -15.64 -5.48
CA GLY A 10 -9.74 -16.32 -6.78
C GLY A 10 -9.46 -17.81 -6.62
N ARG A 11 -8.45 -18.19 -5.82
CA ARG A 11 -8.09 -19.60 -5.62
C ARG A 11 -9.19 -20.39 -4.91
N LEU A 12 -9.85 -19.78 -3.93
CA LEU A 12 -10.98 -20.41 -3.23
C LEU A 12 -12.13 -20.70 -4.21
N TYR A 13 -12.48 -19.73 -5.03
CA TYR A 13 -13.53 -19.87 -6.04
C TYR A 13 -13.18 -20.97 -7.05
N ASP A 14 -11.99 -20.98 -7.63
CA ASP A 14 -11.53 -21.98 -8.60
C ASP A 14 -11.61 -23.41 -8.03
N LEU A 15 -11.16 -23.62 -6.79
CA LEU A 15 -11.20 -24.93 -6.14
C LEU A 15 -12.63 -25.38 -5.79
N ALA A 16 -13.50 -24.43 -5.45
CA ALA A 16 -14.90 -24.74 -5.16
C ALA A 16 -15.68 -25.09 -6.43
N VAL A 17 -15.51 -24.34 -7.53
CA VAL A 17 -16.16 -24.61 -8.82
C VAL A 17 -15.68 -25.92 -9.42
N SER A 18 -14.39 -26.23 -9.32
CA SER A 18 -13.82 -27.52 -9.76
C SER A 18 -14.19 -28.71 -8.85
N ARG A 19 -14.98 -28.48 -7.79
CA ARG A 19 -15.42 -29.48 -6.80
C ARG A 19 -14.29 -30.18 -6.04
N VAL A 20 -13.07 -29.67 -6.12
CA VAL A 20 -11.94 -30.14 -5.29
C VAL A 20 -12.16 -29.75 -3.83
N LEU A 21 -12.84 -28.62 -3.59
CA LEU A 21 -13.17 -28.13 -2.28
C LEU A 21 -14.69 -28.02 -2.10
N GLN A 22 -15.19 -28.56 -0.98
CA GLN A 22 -16.59 -28.48 -0.61
C GLN A 22 -16.77 -27.45 0.52
N LEU A 23 -17.58 -26.43 0.28
CA LEU A 23 -17.80 -25.34 1.24
C LEU A 23 -19.08 -25.50 2.08
N LYS A 24 -19.86 -26.59 1.87
CA LYS A 24 -21.18 -26.81 2.49
C LYS A 24 -21.17 -26.88 4.02
N SER A 25 -20.03 -27.17 4.62
CA SER A 25 -19.88 -27.31 6.08
C SER A 25 -19.28 -26.07 6.75
N ILE A 26 -19.06 -25.00 6.01
CA ILE A 26 -18.51 -23.78 6.57
C ILE A 26 -19.51 -23.12 7.52
N GLN A 27 -19.12 -22.93 8.76
CA GLN A 27 -19.92 -22.31 9.82
C GLN A 27 -19.51 -20.86 10.09
N LYS A 28 -18.25 -20.53 9.81
CA LYS A 28 -17.69 -19.20 10.04
C LYS A 28 -16.91 -18.75 8.82
N LEU A 29 -17.17 -17.54 8.36
CA LEU A 29 -16.44 -16.85 7.30
C LEU A 29 -15.78 -15.62 7.87
N VAL A 30 -14.47 -15.51 7.69
CA VAL A 30 -13.70 -14.30 8.02
C VAL A 30 -13.16 -13.71 6.73
N ILE A 31 -13.43 -12.43 6.51
CA ILE A 31 -12.90 -11.66 5.38
C ILE A 31 -12.05 -10.54 5.96
N ASP A 32 -10.78 -10.54 5.63
CA ASP A 32 -9.83 -9.54 6.08
C ASP A 32 -9.44 -8.60 4.92
N GLU A 33 -9.20 -7.33 5.23
CA GLU A 33 -8.86 -6.28 4.24
C GLU A 33 -9.85 -6.25 3.04
N VAL A 34 -11.17 -6.25 3.30
CA VAL A 34 -12.18 -6.30 2.22
C VAL A 34 -12.11 -5.11 1.29
N ASP A 35 -11.81 -3.92 1.77
CA ASP A 35 -11.57 -2.71 0.97
C ASP A 35 -10.47 -2.94 -0.07
N VAL A 36 -9.37 -3.54 0.35
CA VAL A 36 -8.27 -3.92 -0.54
C VAL A 36 -8.71 -4.94 -1.59
N MET A 37 -9.50 -5.94 -1.20
CA MET A 37 -10.01 -6.93 -2.15
C MET A 37 -10.91 -6.30 -3.21
N LEU A 38 -11.74 -5.33 -2.84
CA LEU A 38 -12.59 -4.60 -3.78
C LEU A 38 -11.78 -3.71 -4.72
N ASP A 39 -10.80 -2.97 -4.21
CA ASP A 39 -9.87 -2.16 -5.00
C ASP A 39 -9.09 -2.99 -6.03
N LEU A 40 -8.74 -4.22 -5.69
CA LEU A 40 -8.08 -5.17 -6.58
C LEU A 40 -9.03 -5.85 -7.58
N GLY A 41 -10.33 -5.52 -7.54
CA GLY A 41 -11.33 -6.04 -8.47
C GLY A 41 -11.89 -7.42 -8.11
N PHE A 42 -11.70 -7.91 -6.88
CA PHE A 42 -12.22 -9.21 -6.44
C PHE A 42 -13.71 -9.21 -6.09
N ARG A 43 -14.46 -8.14 -6.39
CA ARG A 43 -15.91 -8.06 -6.09
C ARG A 43 -16.68 -9.26 -6.62
N HIS A 44 -16.47 -9.64 -7.89
CA HIS A 44 -17.17 -10.78 -8.50
C HIS A 44 -16.85 -12.10 -7.82
N GLN A 45 -15.59 -12.34 -7.50
CA GLN A 45 -15.16 -13.55 -6.81
C GLN A 45 -15.77 -13.63 -5.41
N LEU A 46 -15.80 -12.53 -4.67
CA LEU A 46 -16.43 -12.46 -3.34
C LEU A 46 -17.93 -12.78 -3.43
N LEU A 47 -18.66 -12.16 -4.35
CA LEU A 47 -20.08 -12.43 -4.57
C LEU A 47 -20.33 -13.91 -4.87
N ASN A 48 -19.56 -14.50 -5.77
CA ASN A 48 -19.68 -15.90 -6.13
C ASN A 48 -19.37 -16.84 -4.95
N ILE A 49 -18.36 -16.51 -4.14
CA ILE A 49 -18.04 -17.28 -2.93
C ILE A 49 -19.18 -17.21 -1.94
N PHE A 50 -19.78 -16.03 -1.69
CA PHE A 50 -20.93 -15.90 -0.80
C PHE A 50 -22.11 -16.80 -1.22
N HIS A 51 -22.36 -16.96 -2.53
CA HIS A 51 -23.41 -17.83 -3.06
C HIS A 51 -23.09 -19.35 -2.96
N LEU A 52 -21.80 -19.72 -2.86
CA LEU A 52 -21.39 -21.12 -2.68
C LEU A 52 -21.38 -21.56 -1.21
N LEU A 53 -21.41 -20.62 -0.29
CA LEU A 53 -21.38 -20.87 1.15
C LEU A 53 -22.79 -21.14 1.69
N PRO A 54 -22.94 -21.91 2.81
CA PRO A 54 -24.21 -22.09 3.47
C PRO A 54 -24.85 -20.76 3.90
N GLU A 55 -26.16 -20.63 3.78
CA GLU A 55 -26.88 -19.43 4.25
C GLU A 55 -26.72 -19.21 5.75
N ARG A 56 -26.78 -20.29 6.53
CA ARG A 56 -26.61 -20.23 7.99
C ARG A 56 -25.13 -20.35 8.36
N ARG A 57 -24.48 -19.20 8.54
CA ARG A 57 -23.09 -19.08 8.98
C ARG A 57 -22.88 -17.76 9.70
N GLN A 58 -21.84 -17.68 10.50
CA GLN A 58 -21.34 -16.42 11.05
C GLN A 58 -20.41 -15.76 10.04
N ASN A 59 -20.67 -14.50 9.69
CA ASN A 59 -19.78 -13.69 8.88
C ASN A 59 -19.05 -12.68 9.78
N ILE A 60 -17.73 -12.56 9.59
CA ILE A 60 -16.89 -11.55 10.24
C ILE A 60 -16.12 -10.85 9.11
N MET A 61 -16.15 -9.53 9.08
CA MET A 61 -15.50 -8.75 8.04
C MET A 61 -14.65 -7.65 8.69
N PHE A 62 -13.40 -7.55 8.24
CA PHE A 62 -12.47 -6.49 8.64
C PHE A 62 -12.18 -5.58 7.44
N SER A 63 -12.20 -4.28 7.69
CA SER A 63 -11.87 -3.25 6.72
C SER A 63 -11.29 -2.02 7.40
N ALA A 64 -10.32 -1.39 6.77
CA ALA A 64 -9.81 -0.11 7.25
C ALA A 64 -10.74 1.05 6.89
N THR A 65 -11.50 0.92 5.80
CA THR A 65 -12.45 1.92 5.31
C THR A 65 -13.85 1.32 5.15
N MET A 66 -14.87 2.18 5.19
CA MET A 66 -16.26 1.80 4.92
C MET A 66 -16.71 2.52 3.65
N THR A 67 -16.59 1.83 2.52
CA THR A 67 -17.03 2.32 1.22
C THR A 67 -18.45 1.86 0.91
N GLU A 68 -19.12 2.52 -0.05
CA GLU A 68 -20.46 2.15 -0.53
C GLU A 68 -20.52 0.68 -0.99
N ASP A 69 -19.48 0.21 -1.67
CA ASP A 69 -19.33 -1.19 -2.10
C ASP A 69 -19.30 -2.19 -0.94
N ILE A 70 -18.69 -1.81 0.19
CA ILE A 70 -18.64 -2.65 1.40
C ILE A 70 -20.02 -2.66 2.08
N GLU A 71 -20.65 -1.50 2.18
CA GLU A 71 -22.02 -1.39 2.72
C GLU A 71 -23.01 -2.23 1.92
N ASP A 72 -22.91 -2.24 0.59
CA ASP A 72 -23.69 -3.10 -0.30
C ASP A 72 -23.47 -4.59 -0.02
N LEU A 73 -22.21 -5.02 0.19
CA LEU A 73 -21.90 -6.40 0.53
C LEU A 73 -22.50 -6.80 1.89
N ILE A 74 -22.40 -5.90 2.87
CA ILE A 74 -22.97 -6.13 4.21
C ILE A 74 -24.47 -6.24 4.11
N ALA A 75 -25.13 -5.29 3.45
CA ALA A 75 -26.59 -5.29 3.30
C ALA A 75 -27.12 -6.56 2.61
N LYS A 76 -26.36 -7.12 1.68
CA LYS A 76 -26.77 -8.29 0.90
C LYS A 76 -26.51 -9.63 1.58
N PHE A 77 -25.43 -9.77 2.35
CA PHE A 77 -24.97 -11.07 2.83
C PHE A 77 -24.85 -11.20 4.36
N PHE A 78 -25.07 -10.12 5.11
CA PHE A 78 -25.01 -10.14 6.55
C PHE A 78 -26.40 -9.94 7.14
N ILE A 79 -26.79 -10.83 8.05
CA ILE A 79 -28.07 -10.76 8.76
C ILE A 79 -27.78 -10.17 10.14
N LEU A 80 -28.49 -9.09 10.52
CA LEU A 80 -28.33 -8.42 11.81
C LEU A 80 -26.86 -8.07 12.10
N SER A 81 -26.21 -7.41 11.13
CA SER A 81 -24.80 -7.02 11.29
C SER A 81 -24.61 -6.03 12.43
N GLU A 82 -23.62 -6.29 13.27
CA GLU A 82 -23.13 -5.36 14.29
C GLU A 82 -21.85 -4.70 13.77
N LYS A 83 -21.81 -3.37 13.74
CA LYS A 83 -20.65 -2.59 13.33
C LYS A 83 -19.84 -2.19 14.55
N ILE A 84 -18.64 -2.76 14.67
CA ILE A 84 -17.66 -2.39 15.68
C ILE A 84 -16.66 -1.45 15.02
N SER A 85 -16.73 -0.17 15.38
CA SER A 85 -15.78 0.83 14.89
C SER A 85 -14.73 1.08 15.97
N VAL A 86 -13.49 0.72 15.67
CA VAL A 86 -12.35 1.08 16.51
C VAL A 86 -11.90 2.46 16.02
N ALA A 87 -11.98 3.45 16.92
CA ALA A 87 -11.48 4.78 16.58
C ALA A 87 -10.02 4.70 16.13
N LEU A 88 -9.67 5.54 15.17
CA LEU A 88 -8.27 5.76 14.76
C LEU A 88 -7.41 6.35 15.91
N SER A 89 -8.00 6.57 17.10
CA SER A 89 -7.32 7.00 18.30
C SER A 89 -6.34 5.93 18.78
N GLY A 90 -5.08 6.28 18.75
CA GLY A 90 -3.95 5.35 18.96
C GLY A 90 -3.38 4.82 17.66
N THR A 91 -3.86 5.29 16.53
CA THR A 91 -3.18 5.05 15.27
C THR A 91 -1.79 5.65 15.34
N PRO A 92 -0.85 4.95 14.74
CA PRO A 92 0.54 5.38 14.64
C PRO A 92 0.72 6.75 13.96
N LEU A 93 -0.35 7.42 13.50
CA LEU A 93 -0.28 8.73 12.87
C LEU A 93 0.30 9.82 13.75
N GLU A 94 -0.01 9.81 15.05
CA GLU A 94 0.54 10.79 16.01
C GLU A 94 2.03 10.52 16.27
N ASN A 95 2.43 9.27 16.19
CA ASN A 95 3.80 8.82 16.37
C ASN A 95 4.60 8.83 15.06
N ILE A 96 3.98 9.18 13.90
CA ILE A 96 4.65 9.25 12.62
C ILE A 96 4.89 10.71 12.23
N THR A 97 6.15 11.08 12.14
CA THR A 97 6.53 12.35 11.53
C THR A 97 6.35 12.25 10.02
N GLN A 98 5.45 13.06 9.47
CA GLN A 98 5.10 13.03 8.06
C GLN A 98 5.63 14.27 7.36
N SER A 99 6.32 14.07 6.23
CA SER A 99 6.87 15.16 5.42
C SER A 99 6.79 14.84 3.93
N SER A 100 6.83 15.87 3.10
CA SER A 100 6.80 15.70 1.64
C SER A 100 7.77 16.64 0.94
N TYR A 101 8.24 16.19 -0.21
CA TYR A 101 9.05 16.96 -1.14
C TYR A 101 8.29 17.12 -2.46
N ALA A 102 8.20 18.34 -2.99
CA ALA A 102 7.75 18.57 -4.36
C ALA A 102 8.92 18.28 -5.32
N VAL A 103 8.78 17.26 -6.18
CA VAL A 103 9.88 16.74 -7.00
C VAL A 103 9.49 16.72 -8.48
N PRO A 104 10.30 17.30 -9.39
CA PRO A 104 9.87 17.50 -10.79
C PRO A 104 9.76 16.21 -11.60
N ASN A 105 10.59 15.21 -11.37
CA ASN A 105 10.66 14.02 -12.22
C ASN A 105 11.28 12.81 -11.50
N PHE A 106 11.27 11.67 -12.20
CA PHE A 106 11.79 10.40 -11.70
C PHE A 106 13.26 10.47 -11.25
N TYR A 107 14.15 11.03 -12.07
CA TYR A 107 15.57 11.06 -11.74
C TYR A 107 15.88 11.98 -10.57
N THR A 108 15.16 13.10 -10.41
CA THR A 108 15.29 13.92 -9.20
C THR A 108 14.79 13.18 -7.96
N LYS A 109 13.72 12.36 -8.07
CA LYS A 109 13.30 11.47 -6.97
C LYS A 109 14.39 10.46 -6.61
N VAL A 110 15.05 9.84 -7.60
CA VAL A 110 16.16 8.90 -7.38
C VAL A 110 17.32 9.59 -6.69
N ASN A 111 17.77 10.74 -7.19
CA ASN A 111 18.87 11.51 -6.60
C ASN A 111 18.57 11.94 -5.17
N LEU A 112 17.35 12.38 -4.89
CA LEU A 112 16.91 12.72 -3.55
C LEU A 112 16.92 11.50 -2.63
N LEU A 113 16.42 10.37 -3.10
CA LEU A 113 16.42 9.12 -2.34
C LEU A 113 17.86 8.68 -2.03
N ILE A 114 18.77 8.71 -3.00
CA ILE A 114 20.20 8.43 -2.79
C ILE A 114 20.79 9.39 -1.76
N HIS A 115 20.50 10.69 -1.87
CA HIS A 115 20.98 11.69 -0.92
C HIS A 115 20.53 11.41 0.52
N LEU A 116 19.26 11.08 0.71
CA LEU A 116 18.69 10.75 2.03
C LEU A 116 19.31 9.46 2.60
N LEU A 117 19.41 8.43 1.78
CA LEU A 117 19.90 7.11 2.18
C LEU A 117 21.41 7.09 2.51
N LYS A 118 22.20 8.10 2.13
CA LYS A 118 23.62 8.24 2.55
C LYS A 118 23.76 8.26 4.06
N ASN A 119 22.79 8.79 4.79
CA ASN A 119 22.78 8.77 6.24
C ASN A 119 22.21 7.44 6.78
N ALA A 120 23.01 6.39 6.77
CA ALA A 120 22.61 5.06 7.22
C ALA A 120 22.26 5.01 8.73
N THR A 121 22.76 5.94 9.55
CA THR A 121 22.44 5.99 10.98
C THR A 121 21.01 6.49 11.23
N THR A 122 20.49 7.35 10.36
CA THR A 122 19.10 7.83 10.39
C THR A 122 18.21 6.85 9.63
N PHE A 123 18.56 6.53 8.38
CA PHE A 123 17.77 5.65 7.49
C PHE A 123 18.22 4.19 7.66
N LYS A 124 17.99 3.64 8.87
CA LYS A 124 18.48 2.30 9.26
C LYS A 124 17.77 1.16 8.54
N LYS A 125 16.46 1.22 8.44
CA LYS A 125 15.59 0.22 7.81
C LYS A 125 14.47 0.94 7.08
N VAL A 126 14.52 0.89 5.76
CA VAL A 126 13.71 1.77 4.89
C VAL A 126 12.84 0.94 3.95
N LEU A 127 11.54 1.21 3.98
CA LEU A 127 10.58 0.65 3.04
C LEU A 127 10.19 1.72 2.02
N VAL A 128 10.47 1.45 0.74
CA VAL A 128 10.20 2.36 -0.37
C VAL A 128 9.04 1.85 -1.20
N PHE A 129 7.96 2.60 -1.26
CA PHE A 129 6.78 2.26 -2.03
C PHE A 129 6.79 2.90 -3.41
N VAL A 130 6.53 2.07 -4.42
CA VAL A 130 6.37 2.47 -5.82
C VAL A 130 5.02 2.03 -6.37
N SER A 131 4.54 2.71 -7.42
CA SER A 131 3.19 2.50 -7.96
C SER A 131 2.98 1.16 -8.67
N ASN A 132 4.03 0.60 -9.28
CA ASN A 132 3.91 -0.62 -10.08
C ASN A 132 5.25 -1.38 -10.19
N LYS A 133 5.18 -2.61 -10.71
CA LYS A 133 6.33 -3.51 -10.83
C LYS A 133 7.45 -2.98 -11.73
N ARG A 134 7.12 -2.25 -12.81
CA ARG A 134 8.14 -1.66 -13.70
C ARG A 134 8.89 -0.54 -13.00
N SER A 135 8.17 0.31 -12.25
CA SER A 135 8.79 1.33 -11.41
C SER A 135 9.67 0.71 -10.32
N ALA A 136 9.26 -0.46 -9.77
CA ALA A 136 10.05 -1.17 -8.77
C ALA A 136 11.38 -1.67 -9.34
N ASP A 137 11.34 -2.36 -10.48
CA ASP A 137 12.56 -2.85 -11.13
C ASP A 137 13.47 -1.69 -11.53
N ARG A 138 12.92 -0.65 -12.17
CA ARG A 138 13.69 0.53 -12.58
C ARG A 138 14.35 1.24 -11.39
N LEU A 139 13.60 1.46 -10.31
CA LEU A 139 14.17 2.10 -9.12
C LEU A 139 15.24 1.22 -8.47
N PHE A 140 15.03 -0.10 -8.44
CA PHE A 140 16.01 -1.05 -7.93
C PHE A 140 17.32 -0.99 -8.73
N GLU A 141 17.26 -0.99 -10.06
CA GLU A 141 18.42 -0.88 -10.96
C GLU A 141 19.20 0.42 -10.70
N GLU A 142 18.53 1.57 -10.61
CA GLU A 142 19.16 2.87 -10.34
C GLU A 142 19.84 2.92 -8.96
N LEU A 143 19.28 2.26 -7.95
CA LEU A 143 19.83 2.26 -6.60
C LEU A 143 20.91 1.18 -6.41
N GLN A 144 20.90 0.12 -7.21
CA GLN A 144 21.80 -1.02 -7.07
C GLN A 144 23.27 -0.62 -7.22
N GLU A 145 23.59 0.36 -8.05
CA GLU A 145 24.96 0.88 -8.19
C GLU A 145 25.51 1.46 -6.88
N SER A 146 24.64 2.09 -6.08
CA SER A 146 25.04 2.75 -4.85
C SER A 146 24.89 1.87 -3.59
N TYR A 147 23.98 0.91 -3.60
CA TYR A 147 23.56 0.15 -2.41
C TYR A 147 23.66 -1.36 -2.55
N ASN A 148 24.02 -1.89 -3.73
CA ASN A 148 24.30 -3.30 -4.03
C ASN A 148 23.58 -4.32 -3.11
N GLU A 149 24.26 -4.89 -2.13
CA GLU A 149 23.72 -5.90 -1.22
C GLU A 149 22.77 -5.35 -0.15
N GLU A 150 22.73 -4.04 0.05
CA GLU A 150 21.85 -3.41 1.05
C GLU A 150 20.41 -3.24 0.58
N ILE A 151 20.12 -3.51 -0.71
CA ILE A 151 18.82 -3.29 -1.33
C ILE A 151 18.19 -4.57 -1.84
N CYS A 152 16.90 -4.72 -1.66
CA CYS A 152 16.10 -5.75 -2.32
C CYS A 152 14.79 -5.18 -2.87
N VAL A 153 14.15 -5.93 -3.79
CA VAL A 153 12.90 -5.51 -4.44
C VAL A 153 11.86 -6.62 -4.41
N ILE A 154 10.61 -6.26 -4.11
CA ILE A 154 9.50 -7.22 -4.08
C ILE A 154 8.32 -6.71 -4.90
N HIS A 155 7.89 -7.49 -5.88
CA HIS A 155 6.66 -7.27 -6.64
C HIS A 155 6.14 -8.59 -7.24
N SER A 156 4.97 -8.57 -7.86
CA SER A 156 4.25 -9.78 -8.32
C SER A 156 5.00 -10.65 -9.34
N ASN A 157 5.96 -10.09 -10.09
CA ASN A 157 6.75 -10.85 -11.08
C ASN A 157 7.96 -11.59 -10.46
N LYS A 158 8.30 -11.34 -9.21
CA LYS A 158 9.36 -12.11 -8.53
C LYS A 158 8.80 -13.45 -8.05
N THR A 159 9.62 -14.51 -8.14
CA THR A 159 9.22 -15.83 -7.65
C THR A 159 8.93 -15.83 -6.15
N GLN A 160 8.10 -16.75 -5.69
CA GLN A 160 7.76 -16.84 -4.26
C GLN A 160 9.02 -17.06 -3.39
N ASN A 161 9.94 -17.92 -3.84
CA ASN A 161 11.18 -18.17 -3.09
C ASN A 161 12.06 -16.92 -2.99
N TYR A 162 12.17 -16.14 -4.09
CA TYR A 162 12.90 -14.87 -4.06
C TYR A 162 12.27 -13.91 -3.06
N ARG A 163 10.95 -13.79 -3.07
CA ARG A 163 10.21 -12.89 -2.18
C ARG A 163 10.40 -13.25 -0.71
N LEU A 164 10.27 -14.54 -0.37
CA LEU A 164 10.50 -15.03 1.00
C LEU A 164 11.94 -14.74 1.47
N ARG A 165 12.93 -15.03 0.62
CA ARG A 165 14.33 -14.76 0.94
C ARG A 165 14.61 -13.28 1.11
N SER A 166 14.11 -12.42 0.23
CA SER A 166 14.27 -10.96 0.33
C SER A 166 13.63 -10.40 1.60
N MET A 167 12.47 -10.93 1.99
CA MET A 167 11.80 -10.56 3.23
C MET A 167 12.60 -10.96 4.47
N GLU A 168 13.15 -12.17 4.48
CA GLU A 168 13.99 -12.65 5.57
C GLU A 168 15.25 -11.79 5.71
N GLN A 169 15.96 -11.53 4.61
CA GLN A 169 17.14 -10.67 4.58
C GLN A 169 16.83 -9.24 5.06
N PHE A 170 15.67 -8.69 4.66
CA PHE A 170 15.24 -7.37 5.13
C PHE A 170 14.86 -7.39 6.61
N ARG A 171 14.20 -8.44 7.08
CA ARG A 171 13.83 -8.59 8.50
C ARG A 171 15.07 -8.69 9.39
N GLU A 172 16.04 -9.47 8.99
CA GLU A 172 17.31 -9.68 9.70
C GLU A 172 18.29 -8.51 9.58
N GLY A 173 18.03 -7.56 8.66
CA GLY A 173 18.85 -6.35 8.48
C GLY A 173 20.03 -6.51 7.52
N PHE A 174 20.15 -7.64 6.81
CA PHE A 174 21.12 -7.80 5.71
C PHE A 174 20.83 -6.82 4.58
N ASN A 175 19.55 -6.69 4.21
CA ASN A 175 19.11 -5.59 3.36
C ASN A 175 18.45 -4.52 4.24
N ARG A 176 18.92 -3.29 4.18
CA ARG A 176 18.31 -2.17 4.91
C ARG A 176 17.29 -1.38 4.08
N ILE A 177 17.26 -1.60 2.75
CA ILE A 177 16.35 -0.92 1.83
C ILE A 177 15.50 -1.95 1.10
N LEU A 178 14.18 -1.85 1.23
CA LEU A 178 13.22 -2.69 0.52
C LEU A 178 12.36 -1.83 -0.40
N VAL A 179 12.44 -2.08 -1.71
CA VAL A 179 11.53 -1.49 -2.70
C VAL A 179 10.34 -2.43 -2.91
N ALA A 180 9.12 -1.92 -2.75
CA ALA A 180 7.92 -2.75 -2.86
C ALA A 180 6.75 -2.04 -3.52
N THR A 181 5.85 -2.82 -4.13
CA THR A 181 4.53 -2.35 -4.54
C THR A 181 3.51 -2.60 -3.43
N ASP A 182 2.40 -1.83 -3.40
CA ASP A 182 1.36 -1.96 -2.37
C ASP A 182 0.86 -3.39 -2.16
N VAL A 183 0.52 -4.07 -3.27
CA VAL A 183 -0.03 -5.44 -3.24
C VAL A 183 0.90 -6.42 -2.52
N MET A 184 2.20 -6.18 -2.60
CA MET A 184 3.19 -7.08 -2.04
C MET A 184 3.61 -6.73 -0.61
N ALA A 185 3.50 -5.47 -0.24
CA ALA A 185 3.82 -5.02 1.12
C ALA A 185 2.65 -5.22 2.09
N ARG A 186 1.42 -5.39 1.56
CA ARG A 186 0.25 -5.75 2.35
C ARG A 186 0.29 -7.22 2.76
N GLY A 187 -0.17 -7.53 3.95
CA GLY A 187 -0.14 -8.89 4.48
C GLY A 187 1.25 -9.46 4.75
N LEU A 188 2.32 -8.71 4.49
CA LEU A 188 3.66 -9.07 4.90
C LEU A 188 3.94 -8.49 6.28
N ASP A 189 4.53 -9.32 7.15
CA ASP A 189 5.00 -8.90 8.48
C ASP A 189 6.27 -8.03 8.33
N ILE A 190 6.08 -6.84 7.75
CA ILE A 190 7.10 -5.81 7.62
C ILE A 190 6.81 -4.74 8.64
N ASP A 191 7.38 -4.90 9.81
CA ASP A 191 7.23 -3.95 10.89
C ASP A 191 8.56 -3.38 11.32
N ASN A 192 8.48 -2.36 12.17
CA ASN A 192 9.65 -1.70 12.75
C ASN A 192 10.61 -1.10 11.72
N VAL A 193 10.09 -0.65 10.57
CA VAL A 193 10.91 0.14 9.66
C VAL A 193 11.12 1.54 10.24
N SER A 194 12.33 2.07 10.15
CA SER A 194 12.64 3.42 10.62
C SER A 194 11.97 4.50 9.75
N HIS A 195 11.88 4.23 8.45
CA HIS A 195 11.33 5.15 7.47
C HIS A 195 10.46 4.44 6.44
N VAL A 196 9.32 5.00 6.14
CA VAL A 196 8.53 4.69 4.96
C VAL A 196 8.71 5.83 3.95
N ILE A 197 9.11 5.50 2.73
CA ILE A 197 9.24 6.48 1.66
C ILE A 197 8.23 6.13 0.56
N ASN A 198 7.24 6.99 0.37
CA ASN A 198 6.36 6.93 -0.79
C ASN A 198 7.10 7.59 -1.96
N PHE A 199 7.89 6.81 -2.71
CA PHE A 199 8.54 7.26 -3.92
C PHE A 199 7.52 7.70 -4.97
N ASP A 200 6.41 6.94 -5.06
CA ASP A 200 5.22 7.34 -5.80
C ASP A 200 4.05 7.57 -4.84
N THR A 201 3.36 8.69 -5.01
CA THR A 201 2.15 9.00 -4.28
C THR A 201 1.10 7.92 -4.55
N PRO A 202 0.48 7.31 -3.53
CA PRO A 202 -0.53 6.29 -3.75
C PRO A 202 -1.74 6.85 -4.51
N ALA A 203 -2.34 6.01 -5.36
CA ALA A 203 -3.50 6.40 -6.16
C ALA A 203 -4.75 6.62 -5.29
N TYR A 204 -4.88 5.81 -4.24
CA TYR A 204 -5.97 5.86 -3.27
C TYR A 204 -5.45 6.36 -1.93
N PRO A 205 -6.12 7.34 -1.29
CA PRO A 205 -5.69 7.90 -0.01
C PRO A 205 -5.53 6.86 1.10
N GLU A 206 -6.38 5.84 1.10
CA GLU A 206 -6.39 4.76 2.10
C GLU A 206 -5.07 3.97 2.09
N ASN A 207 -4.48 3.79 0.90
CA ASN A 207 -3.19 3.11 0.75
C ASN A 207 -2.06 3.86 1.46
N TYR A 208 -2.18 5.19 1.58
CA TYR A 208 -1.21 5.98 2.34
C TYR A 208 -1.16 5.53 3.79
N MET A 209 -2.32 5.32 4.42
CA MET A 209 -2.41 4.86 5.81
C MET A 209 -1.78 3.48 5.99
N HIS A 210 -2.10 2.54 5.10
CA HIS A 210 -1.51 1.20 5.11
C HIS A 210 0.01 1.19 4.91
N ARG A 211 0.54 2.12 4.10
CA ARG A 211 1.97 2.27 3.88
C ARG A 211 2.67 2.81 5.11
N ILE A 212 2.23 3.96 5.63
CA ILE A 212 2.89 4.62 6.76
C ILE A 212 2.73 3.84 8.06
N GLY A 213 1.67 3.02 8.18
CA GLY A 213 1.49 2.10 9.31
C GLY A 213 2.54 0.98 9.41
N ARG A 214 3.48 0.87 8.44
CA ARG A 214 4.64 -0.04 8.54
C ARG A 214 5.76 0.52 9.41
N THR A 215 5.76 1.82 9.66
CA THR A 215 6.63 2.46 10.64
C THR A 215 5.83 2.86 11.89
N ALA A 216 6.48 3.10 13.00
CA ALA A 216 5.88 3.34 14.30
C ALA A 216 4.94 2.23 14.81
N ARG A 217 5.21 1.70 15.96
CA ARG A 217 4.30 0.90 16.77
C ARG A 217 4.13 1.60 18.10
N ALA A 218 3.22 1.12 18.95
CA ALA A 218 2.73 1.76 20.17
C ALA A 218 3.75 2.62 20.95
N ASP A 219 5.05 2.24 20.94
CA ASP A 219 6.11 2.91 21.73
C ASP A 219 7.26 3.46 20.88
N THR A 220 7.18 3.40 19.54
CA THR A 220 8.28 3.86 18.64
C THR A 220 7.83 4.96 17.69
N LYS A 221 8.66 5.98 17.52
CA LYS A 221 8.44 7.04 16.53
C LYS A 221 8.85 6.56 15.14
N GLY A 222 8.04 6.84 14.13
CA GLY A 222 8.31 6.55 12.74
C GLY A 222 8.44 7.81 11.89
N VAL A 223 8.99 7.66 10.70
CA VAL A 223 9.09 8.75 9.72
C VAL A 223 8.49 8.30 8.39
N ALA A 224 7.64 9.12 7.80
CA ALA A 224 7.06 8.94 6.49
C ALA A 224 7.41 10.12 5.58
N LEU A 225 8.04 9.83 4.45
CA LEU A 225 8.39 10.82 3.43
C LEU A 225 7.63 10.53 2.15
N THR A 226 7.09 11.56 1.49
CA THR A 226 6.39 11.40 0.21
C THR A 226 7.01 12.30 -0.85
N LEU A 227 7.41 11.70 -1.99
CA LEU A 227 7.99 12.40 -3.13
C LEU A 227 6.89 12.68 -4.16
N VAL A 228 6.37 13.90 -4.13
CA VAL A 228 5.19 14.31 -4.89
C VAL A 228 5.61 15.05 -6.16
N ASN A 229 5.27 14.53 -7.32
CA ASN A 229 5.43 15.25 -8.58
C ASN A 229 4.21 16.15 -8.85
N GLU A 230 4.30 17.00 -9.86
CA GLU A 230 3.23 17.95 -10.20
C GLU A 230 1.90 17.24 -10.48
N ASP A 231 1.93 16.13 -11.23
CA ASP A 231 0.73 15.36 -11.60
C ASP A 231 0.08 14.65 -10.39
N ASP A 232 0.82 14.45 -9.31
CA ASP A 232 0.35 13.74 -8.12
C ASP A 232 -0.08 14.68 -6.98
N MET A 233 0.08 16.00 -7.12
CA MET A 233 -0.28 16.96 -6.08
C MET A 233 -1.75 16.86 -5.66
N TYR A 234 -2.65 16.65 -6.62
CA TYR A 234 -4.08 16.49 -6.34
C TYR A 234 -4.38 15.20 -5.54
N LYS A 235 -3.63 14.11 -5.80
CA LYS A 235 -3.74 12.86 -5.03
C LYS A 235 -3.28 13.07 -3.61
N PHE A 236 -2.18 13.81 -3.45
CA PHE A 236 -1.65 14.10 -2.14
C PHE A 236 -2.54 15.05 -1.32
N ASP A 237 -3.22 15.99 -1.97
CA ASP A 237 -4.23 16.81 -1.30
C ASP A 237 -5.40 15.97 -0.77
N ARG A 238 -5.86 14.97 -1.52
CA ARG A 238 -6.87 14.01 -1.04
C ARG A 238 -6.38 13.17 0.15
N ILE A 239 -5.10 12.83 0.19
CA ILE A 239 -4.48 12.16 1.35
C ILE A 239 -4.55 13.09 2.56
N GLU A 240 -4.17 14.37 2.42
CA GLU A 240 -4.23 15.35 3.50
C GLU A 240 -5.66 15.58 4.01
N GLN A 241 -6.65 15.51 3.12
CA GLN A 241 -8.07 15.55 3.49
C GLN A 241 -8.47 14.32 4.33
N LEU A 242 -8.05 13.11 3.91
CA LEU A 242 -8.34 11.88 4.64
C LEU A 242 -7.72 11.87 6.04
N ILE A 243 -6.48 12.31 6.17
CA ILE A 243 -5.78 12.33 7.47
C ILE A 243 -6.08 13.58 8.30
N GLU A 244 -6.95 14.47 7.78
CA GLU A 244 -7.37 15.74 8.41
C GLU A 244 -6.18 16.62 8.86
N ARG A 245 -5.06 16.51 8.16
CA ARG A 245 -3.81 17.19 8.54
C ARG A 245 -3.02 17.60 7.31
N LYS A 246 -2.45 18.83 7.36
CA LYS A 246 -1.45 19.27 6.37
C LYS A 246 -0.10 18.67 6.70
N VAL A 247 0.52 18.03 5.71
CA VAL A 247 1.85 17.41 5.82
C VAL A 247 2.92 18.47 5.56
N GLN A 248 3.97 18.46 6.36
CA GLN A 248 5.07 19.43 6.22
C GLN A 248 5.73 19.33 4.83
N ARG A 249 5.87 20.47 4.15
CA ARG A 249 6.62 20.58 2.89
C ARG A 249 8.07 20.88 3.19
N ILE A 250 8.98 20.05 2.67
CA ILE A 250 10.43 20.23 2.79
C ILE A 250 10.95 20.71 1.43
N LYS A 251 11.86 21.70 1.45
CA LYS A 251 12.54 22.14 0.25
C LYS A 251 13.55 21.10 -0.21
N LEU A 252 13.72 20.97 -1.52
CA LEU A 252 14.79 20.14 -2.07
C LEU A 252 16.17 20.68 -1.64
N PRO A 253 17.17 19.82 -1.51
CA PRO A 253 18.56 20.26 -1.39
C PRO A 253 18.94 21.17 -2.57
N GLU A 254 19.72 22.23 -2.31
CA GLU A 254 20.10 23.21 -3.34
C GLU A 254 20.76 22.57 -4.56
N SER A 255 21.50 21.48 -4.37
CA SER A 255 22.13 20.72 -5.47
C SER A 255 21.13 20.06 -6.45
N MET A 256 19.85 20.02 -6.12
CA MET A 256 18.79 19.38 -6.93
C MET A 256 17.86 20.40 -7.60
N GLY A 257 18.14 21.70 -7.40
CA GLY A 257 17.32 22.79 -7.94
C GLY A 257 15.98 22.95 -7.21
N ASP A 258 15.14 23.80 -7.77
CA ASP A 258 13.82 24.06 -7.21
C ASP A 258 12.82 22.99 -7.65
N GLY A 259 11.99 22.56 -6.69
CA GLY A 259 10.85 21.69 -6.98
C GLY A 259 9.71 22.46 -7.65
N PRO A 260 8.73 21.75 -8.21
CA PRO A 260 7.55 22.38 -8.79
C PRO A 260 6.75 23.14 -7.71
N VAL A 261 6.14 24.27 -8.12
CA VAL A 261 5.26 25.03 -7.25
C VAL A 261 4.02 24.22 -6.93
N TRP A 262 3.68 24.14 -5.64
CA TRP A 262 2.54 23.35 -5.20
C TRP A 262 1.23 23.87 -5.77
N ASN A 263 0.55 23.06 -6.57
CA ASN A 263 -0.73 23.37 -7.16
C ASN A 263 -1.67 22.17 -7.11
N THR A 264 -2.74 22.27 -6.31
CA THR A 264 -3.74 21.20 -6.16
C THR A 264 -4.87 21.26 -7.20
N ARG A 265 -4.87 22.25 -8.09
CA ARG A 265 -5.87 22.29 -9.16
C ARG A 265 -5.66 21.07 -10.05
N SER A 266 -6.67 20.18 -10.08
CA SER A 266 -6.67 19.01 -10.95
C SER A 266 -6.25 19.44 -12.35
N SER A 267 -5.32 18.74 -12.95
CA SER A 267 -5.03 18.85 -14.39
C SER A 267 -6.28 18.41 -15.13
N GLY A 268 -7.21 19.35 -15.33
CA GLY A 268 -8.31 19.17 -16.28
C GLY A 268 -7.68 18.71 -17.58
N LYS A 269 -8.17 17.60 -18.13
CA LYS A 269 -7.79 17.00 -19.41
C LYS A 269 -7.31 18.10 -20.35
N ARG A 270 -6.06 18.01 -20.80
CA ARG A 270 -5.61 18.78 -21.98
C ARG A 270 -6.59 18.42 -23.11
N VAL A 271 -7.53 19.30 -23.34
CA VAL A 271 -8.40 19.26 -24.53
C VAL A 271 -7.46 19.29 -25.72
N GLY A 272 -7.47 18.20 -26.48
CA GLY A 272 -6.65 18.06 -27.67
C GLY A 272 -6.84 19.28 -28.57
N ARG A 273 -5.75 19.91 -28.98
CA ARG A 273 -5.79 20.92 -30.02
C ARG A 273 -6.44 20.27 -31.26
N PRO A 274 -7.46 20.91 -31.86
CA PRO A 274 -8.00 20.39 -33.13
C PRO A 274 -6.91 20.43 -34.18
N PHE A 275 -6.69 19.31 -34.85
CA PHE A 275 -5.93 19.25 -36.09
C PHE A 275 -6.67 20.12 -37.11
N ASN A 276 -6.12 21.27 -37.46
CA ASN A 276 -6.52 22.01 -38.66
C ASN A 276 -5.99 21.23 -39.88
N LYS A 277 -6.95 20.91 -40.73
CA LYS A 277 -6.69 20.38 -42.08
C LYS A 277 -6.04 21.44 -42.97
#